data_a64cb7a9acfd0af6ec9d5b8223f00bb4
#
_entry.id   a64cb7a9acfd0af6ec9d5b8223f00bb4
#
_cell.length_a   1.000
_cell.length_b   1.000
_cell.length_c   1.000
_cell.angle_alpha   90.00
_cell.angle_beta   90.00
_cell.angle_gamma   90.00
#
_symmetry.space_group_name_H-M   'P 1'
#
loop_
_entity.id
_entity.type
_entity.pdbx_description
1 polymer ?
#
loop_
_entity_poly.entity_id
_entity_poly.type
_entity_poly.pdbx_seq_one_letter_code
_entity_poly.pdbx_strand_id
1 'polypeptide(L)'
;VLNRDGIEKTAEEKKKQVDSQIMDFIKGIKPDKDKEIYAYVLAMGDDRWGSNSNSDLFPYDQLNPHGTNEYGHETFLKAGLYNHHKNKNPKLSLGNIVMSIFNPIMHRVELIKRVDRQLCKERDTCNIYDRLLDGELIPTSIGCRVSHDSCSVCHNKAKNKTEYCDHIKNSLGKIMPNGIKVMMINVKPVFFDDSFVTNP
;
A
#
# COMPACT_ATOMS: atom_id res chain seq x y z
N VAL A 1 -13.37 -2.70 -15.95
CA VAL A 1 -13.29 -4.11 -16.38
C VAL A 1 -14.56 -4.44 -17.15
N LEU A 2 -14.44 -4.86 -18.40
CA LEU A 2 -15.55 -5.28 -19.23
C LEU A 2 -15.94 -6.74 -18.93
N ASN A 3 -17.22 -7.07 -19.05
CA ASN A 3 -17.68 -8.46 -19.07
C ASN A 3 -17.37 -9.11 -20.44
N ARG A 4 -17.75 -10.41 -20.63
CA ARG A 4 -17.52 -11.13 -21.89
C ARG A 4 -18.13 -10.47 -23.11
N ASP A 5 -19.16 -9.64 -22.92
CA ASP A 5 -19.90 -8.95 -24.00
C ASP A 5 -19.41 -7.50 -24.19
N GLY A 6 -18.32 -7.10 -23.57
CA GLY A 6 -17.76 -5.75 -23.67
C GLY A 6 -18.52 -4.68 -22.87
N ILE A 7 -19.47 -5.07 -22.01
CA ILE A 7 -20.27 -4.17 -21.19
C ILE A 7 -19.49 -3.86 -19.89
N GLU A 8 -19.49 -2.61 -19.47
CA GLU A 8 -18.86 -2.23 -18.21
C GLU A 8 -19.58 -2.87 -17.02
N LYS A 9 -18.84 -3.56 -16.15
CA LYS A 9 -19.39 -4.19 -14.96
C LYS A 9 -19.98 -3.15 -14.01
N THR A 10 -21.13 -3.47 -13.43
CA THR A 10 -21.72 -2.65 -12.37
C THR A 10 -20.84 -2.62 -11.14
N ALA A 11 -21.08 -1.66 -10.25
CA ALA A 11 -20.37 -1.57 -8.97
C ALA A 11 -20.52 -2.87 -8.15
N GLU A 12 -21.71 -3.47 -8.18
CA GLU A 12 -22.01 -4.68 -7.45
C GLU A 12 -21.26 -5.91 -8.00
N GLU A 13 -21.17 -6.02 -9.33
CA GLU A 13 -20.39 -7.08 -9.99
C GLU A 13 -18.89 -6.92 -9.73
N LYS A 14 -18.37 -5.68 -9.74
CA LYS A 14 -16.97 -5.38 -9.39
C LYS A 14 -16.68 -5.78 -7.95
N LYS A 15 -17.56 -5.44 -7.00
CA LYS A 15 -17.44 -5.84 -5.58
C LYS A 15 -17.42 -7.36 -5.44
N LYS A 16 -18.43 -8.03 -6.01
CA LYS A 16 -18.53 -9.50 -5.96
C LYS A 16 -17.29 -10.18 -6.52
N GLN A 17 -16.70 -9.63 -7.58
CA GLN A 17 -15.46 -10.15 -8.15
C GLN A 17 -14.27 -10.01 -7.20
N VAL A 18 -14.09 -8.84 -6.55
CA VAL A 18 -13.00 -8.62 -5.60
C VAL A 18 -13.16 -9.51 -4.37
N ASP A 19 -14.37 -9.55 -3.80
CA ASP A 19 -14.67 -10.40 -2.64
C ASP A 19 -14.44 -11.88 -2.97
N SER A 20 -14.83 -12.34 -4.17
CA SER A 20 -14.58 -13.71 -4.63
C SER A 20 -13.08 -14.00 -4.74
N GLN A 21 -12.30 -13.13 -5.35
CA GLN A 21 -10.85 -13.33 -5.50
C GLN A 21 -10.14 -13.46 -4.14
N ILE A 22 -10.49 -12.60 -3.18
CA ILE A 22 -9.93 -12.66 -1.82
C ILE A 22 -10.36 -13.97 -1.14
N MET A 23 -11.64 -14.32 -1.21
CA MET A 23 -12.18 -15.52 -0.58
C MET A 23 -11.63 -16.80 -1.18
N ASP A 24 -11.46 -16.85 -2.50
CA ASP A 24 -10.91 -18.03 -3.19
C ASP A 24 -9.42 -18.19 -2.84
N PHE A 25 -8.68 -17.09 -2.73
CA PHE A 25 -7.31 -17.10 -2.25
C PHE A 25 -7.25 -17.63 -0.80
N ILE A 26 -8.06 -17.08 0.10
CA ILE A 26 -8.10 -17.50 1.52
C ILE A 26 -8.47 -18.99 1.65
N LYS A 27 -9.46 -19.48 0.89
CA LYS A 27 -9.83 -20.90 0.90
C LYS A 27 -8.72 -21.82 0.40
N GLY A 28 -7.89 -21.34 -0.54
CA GLY A 28 -6.74 -22.06 -1.06
C GLY A 28 -5.57 -22.15 -0.07
N ILE A 29 -5.50 -21.24 0.89
CA ILE A 29 -4.46 -21.24 1.93
C ILE A 29 -4.79 -22.32 2.97
N LYS A 30 -3.82 -23.17 3.26
CA LYS A 30 -3.82 -24.11 4.39
C LYS A 30 -2.68 -23.74 5.32
N PRO A 31 -2.83 -22.68 6.15
CA PRO A 31 -1.74 -22.18 6.95
C PRO A 31 -1.32 -23.21 8.00
N ASP A 32 -0.03 -23.47 8.07
CA ASP A 32 0.60 -24.18 9.18
C ASP A 32 1.07 -23.13 10.20
N LYS A 33 0.29 -22.95 11.26
CA LYS A 33 0.56 -21.96 12.32
C LYS A 33 1.91 -22.17 13.01
N ASP A 34 2.53 -23.32 12.84
CA ASP A 34 3.89 -23.55 13.32
C ASP A 34 4.95 -22.99 12.37
N LYS A 35 4.58 -22.60 11.17
CA LYS A 35 5.48 -22.06 10.16
C LYS A 35 5.14 -20.64 9.69
N GLU A 36 3.86 -20.34 9.51
CA GLU A 36 3.44 -19.08 8.88
C GLU A 36 2.05 -18.62 9.34
N ILE A 37 1.84 -17.31 9.29
CA ILE A 37 0.54 -16.65 9.50
C ILE A 37 0.24 -15.77 8.29
N TYR A 38 -1.04 -15.67 7.95
CA TYR A 38 -1.54 -14.76 6.92
C TYR A 38 -2.33 -13.63 7.57
N ALA A 39 -1.97 -12.40 7.26
CA ALA A 39 -2.64 -11.19 7.74
C ALA A 39 -3.24 -10.43 6.56
N TYR A 40 -4.53 -10.09 6.66
CA TYR A 40 -5.21 -9.20 5.73
C TYR A 40 -5.05 -7.75 6.18
N VAL A 41 -4.72 -6.86 5.24
CA VAL A 41 -4.40 -5.46 5.53
C VAL A 41 -5.01 -4.53 4.49
N LEU A 42 -5.56 -3.41 4.96
CA LEU A 42 -5.91 -2.26 4.14
C LEU A 42 -4.68 -1.37 4.04
N ALA A 43 -4.03 -1.35 2.88
CA ALA A 43 -2.75 -0.65 2.74
C ALA A 43 -2.93 0.86 2.58
N MET A 44 -3.81 1.28 1.68
CA MET A 44 -4.03 2.70 1.38
C MET A 44 -5.26 2.92 0.52
N GLY A 45 -5.82 4.13 0.57
CA GLY A 45 -6.83 4.61 -0.37
C GLY A 45 -6.22 5.33 -1.58
N ASP A 46 -7.04 5.52 -2.63
CA ASP A 46 -6.73 6.41 -3.74
C ASP A 46 -7.13 7.87 -3.45
N ASP A 47 -7.03 8.73 -4.46
CA ASP A 47 -7.35 10.16 -4.37
C ASP A 47 -8.81 10.47 -3.96
N ARG A 48 -9.73 9.52 -4.06
CA ARG A 48 -11.10 9.67 -3.56
C ARG A 48 -11.13 9.89 -2.05
N TRP A 49 -10.20 9.31 -1.31
CA TRP A 49 -10.07 9.46 0.14
C TRP A 49 -9.18 10.65 0.54
N GLY A 50 -8.60 11.34 -0.45
CA GLY A 50 -7.65 12.43 -0.23
C GLY A 50 -6.25 11.93 0.13
N SER A 51 -5.46 12.83 0.72
CA SER A 51 -4.09 12.49 1.12
C SER A 51 -4.05 11.78 2.48
N ASN A 52 -3.02 10.96 2.68
CA ASN A 52 -2.72 10.36 3.98
C ASN A 52 -2.26 11.41 5.03
N SER A 53 -1.89 10.96 6.24
CA SER A 53 -1.41 11.83 7.33
C SER A 53 -0.14 12.60 6.97
N ASN A 54 0.69 12.06 6.09
CA ASN A 54 1.90 12.71 5.59
C ASN A 54 1.63 13.69 4.44
N SER A 55 0.37 13.86 4.04
CA SER A 55 -0.07 14.63 2.87
C SER A 55 0.40 14.08 1.52
N ASP A 56 0.66 12.76 1.45
CA ASP A 56 0.85 12.03 0.22
C ASP A 56 -0.49 11.68 -0.40
N LEU A 57 -0.67 11.97 -1.67
CA LEU A 57 -1.83 11.62 -2.48
C LEU A 57 -1.41 10.60 -3.55
N PHE A 58 -2.18 9.53 -3.65
CA PHE A 58 -1.97 8.49 -4.66
C PHE A 58 -3.17 8.45 -5.60
N PRO A 59 -3.07 9.02 -6.83
CA PRO A 59 -4.17 8.97 -7.79
C PRO A 59 -4.56 7.55 -8.18
N TYR A 60 -5.84 7.34 -8.46
CA TYR A 60 -6.40 6.04 -8.86
C TYR A 60 -5.61 5.41 -10.01
N ASP A 61 -5.35 6.17 -11.08
CA ASP A 61 -4.63 5.71 -12.27
C ASP A 61 -3.15 5.38 -12.00
N GLN A 62 -2.59 5.92 -10.92
CA GLN A 62 -1.23 5.62 -10.47
C GLN A 62 -1.19 4.39 -9.56
N LEU A 63 -2.23 4.15 -8.78
CA LEU A 63 -2.34 2.94 -7.94
C LEU A 63 -2.78 1.71 -8.73
N ASN A 64 -3.66 1.88 -9.71
CA ASN A 64 -4.21 0.82 -10.54
C ASN A 64 -4.00 1.08 -12.03
N PRO A 65 -2.74 1.11 -12.49
CA PRO A 65 -2.42 1.41 -13.89
C PRO A 65 -2.92 0.29 -14.81
N HIS A 66 -3.43 0.67 -15.99
CA HIS A 66 -3.82 -0.28 -17.01
C HIS A 66 -2.61 -0.68 -17.86
N GLY A 67 -2.46 -2.01 -18.08
CA GLY A 67 -1.49 -2.56 -19.03
C GLY A 67 -0.03 -2.54 -18.57
N THR A 68 0.24 -2.27 -17.30
CA THR A 68 1.59 -2.36 -16.73
C THR A 68 1.54 -2.77 -15.27
N ASN A 69 2.58 -3.48 -14.82
CA ASN A 69 2.87 -3.83 -13.42
C ASN A 69 4.21 -3.24 -12.95
N GLU A 70 4.75 -2.27 -13.68
CA GLU A 70 6.01 -1.61 -13.35
C GLU A 70 5.86 -0.64 -12.16
N TYR A 71 4.66 -0.14 -11.94
CA TYR A 71 4.28 0.71 -10.81
C TYR A 71 2.84 0.41 -10.36
N GLY A 72 2.39 1.03 -9.28
CA GLY A 72 1.08 0.80 -8.72
C GLY A 72 1.03 -0.37 -7.73
N HIS A 73 -0.18 -0.78 -7.37
CA HIS A 73 -0.40 -1.72 -6.27
C HIS A 73 0.24 -3.11 -6.47
N GLU A 74 0.37 -3.59 -7.72
CA GLU A 74 0.96 -4.91 -7.97
C GLU A 74 2.43 -4.99 -7.57
N THR A 75 3.13 -3.85 -7.46
CA THR A 75 4.52 -3.82 -7.01
C THR A 75 4.68 -4.26 -5.55
N PHE A 76 3.61 -4.24 -4.75
CA PHE A 76 3.62 -4.80 -3.40
C PHE A 76 3.97 -6.29 -3.36
N LEU A 77 3.70 -7.04 -4.42
CA LEU A 77 4.08 -8.47 -4.50
C LEU A 77 5.60 -8.70 -4.42
N LYS A 78 6.40 -7.66 -4.64
CA LYS A 78 7.86 -7.68 -4.52
C LYS A 78 8.35 -6.98 -3.24
N ALA A 79 7.45 -6.43 -2.43
CA ALA A 79 7.79 -5.73 -1.20
C ALA A 79 8.09 -6.70 -0.07
N GLY A 80 9.03 -6.34 0.80
CA GLY A 80 9.32 -7.07 2.02
C GLY A 80 8.50 -6.55 3.21
N LEU A 81 8.40 -7.39 4.24
CA LEU A 81 7.80 -7.05 5.53
C LEU A 81 8.90 -6.79 6.53
N TYR A 82 8.91 -5.62 7.18
CA TYR A 82 9.99 -5.25 8.10
C TYR A 82 9.45 -4.71 9.42
N ASN A 83 10.34 -4.53 10.39
CA ASN A 83 10.08 -3.77 11.61
C ASN A 83 10.55 -2.33 11.41
N HIS A 84 9.65 -1.36 11.65
CA HIS A 84 9.99 0.07 11.71
C HIS A 84 10.86 0.55 10.53
N HIS A 85 10.49 0.18 9.30
CA HIS A 85 11.22 0.56 8.07
C HIS A 85 12.70 0.16 8.03
N LYS A 86 13.09 -0.94 8.70
CA LYS A 86 14.45 -1.51 8.58
C LYS A 86 14.66 -2.20 7.23
N ASN A 87 14.27 -1.54 6.15
CA ASN A 87 14.18 -2.04 4.77
C ASN A 87 15.47 -1.90 3.94
N LYS A 88 16.53 -1.29 4.49
CA LYS A 88 17.82 -1.13 3.79
C LYS A 88 18.50 -2.47 3.48
N ASN A 89 18.22 -3.49 4.26
CA ASN A 89 18.72 -4.84 4.05
C ASN A 89 17.54 -5.80 3.79
N PRO A 90 17.32 -6.24 2.53
CA PRO A 90 16.24 -7.17 2.19
C PRO A 90 16.26 -8.48 2.99
N LYS A 91 17.43 -8.88 3.49
CA LYS A 91 17.56 -10.09 4.32
C LYS A 91 16.89 -9.96 5.69
N LEU A 92 16.49 -8.76 6.10
CA LEU A 92 15.75 -8.53 7.36
C LEU A 92 14.24 -8.67 7.20
N SER A 93 13.75 -9.01 6.01
CA SER A 93 12.32 -9.24 5.81
C SER A 93 11.80 -10.39 6.68
N LEU A 94 10.64 -10.19 7.27
CA LEU A 94 9.92 -11.15 8.12
C LEU A 94 8.95 -12.04 7.33
N GLY A 95 8.81 -11.77 6.04
CA GLY A 95 7.87 -12.44 5.16
C GLY A 95 7.69 -11.69 3.85
N ASN A 96 6.58 -11.93 3.18
CA ASN A 96 6.28 -11.30 1.90
C ASN A 96 4.78 -11.05 1.72
N ILE A 97 4.44 -10.20 0.77
CA ILE A 97 3.07 -9.98 0.34
C ILE A 97 2.74 -11.03 -0.73
N VAL A 98 1.65 -11.76 -0.54
CA VAL A 98 1.24 -12.87 -1.41
C VAL A 98 0.02 -12.52 -2.28
N MET A 99 -0.69 -11.45 -1.91
CA MET A 99 -1.78 -10.91 -2.71
C MET A 99 -1.80 -9.39 -2.58
N SER A 100 -1.98 -8.71 -3.70
CA SER A 100 -2.26 -7.29 -3.79
C SER A 100 -3.41 -7.08 -4.76
N ILE A 101 -4.48 -6.45 -4.32
CA ILE A 101 -5.66 -6.18 -5.14
C ILE A 101 -6.12 -4.75 -4.93
N PHE A 102 -6.50 -4.07 -6.02
CA PHE A 102 -7.20 -2.80 -5.94
C PHE A 102 -8.71 -3.06 -5.87
N ASN A 103 -9.34 -2.62 -4.79
CA ASN A 103 -10.78 -2.67 -4.61
C ASN A 103 -11.43 -1.42 -5.23
N PRO A 104 -12.05 -1.50 -6.43
CA PRO A 104 -12.57 -0.34 -7.14
C PRO A 104 -13.86 0.22 -6.53
N ILE A 105 -14.50 -0.50 -5.60
CA ILE A 105 -15.70 -0.03 -4.89
C ILE A 105 -15.30 0.77 -3.67
N MET A 106 -14.33 0.23 -2.92
CA MET A 106 -13.83 0.87 -1.71
C MET A 106 -12.70 1.85 -2.00
N HIS A 107 -12.26 1.98 -3.27
CA HIS A 107 -11.19 2.87 -3.70
C HIS A 107 -9.92 2.72 -2.84
N ARG A 108 -9.46 1.47 -2.67
CA ARG A 108 -8.31 1.18 -1.82
C ARG A 108 -7.55 -0.06 -2.27
N VAL A 109 -6.29 -0.14 -1.86
CA VAL A 109 -5.44 -1.33 -2.02
C VAL A 109 -5.60 -2.23 -0.81
N GLU A 110 -5.83 -3.51 -1.07
CA GLU A 110 -5.96 -4.58 -0.07
C GLU A 110 -4.85 -5.61 -0.29
N LEU A 111 -4.22 -6.02 0.80
CA LEU A 111 -3.07 -6.94 0.78
C LEU A 111 -3.32 -8.15 1.65
N ILE A 112 -2.76 -9.31 1.24
CA ILE A 112 -2.55 -10.44 2.13
C ILE A 112 -1.05 -10.63 2.30
N LYS A 113 -0.61 -10.60 3.55
CA LYS A 113 0.78 -10.79 3.98
C LYS A 113 0.96 -12.19 4.51
N ARG A 114 2.05 -12.84 4.13
CA ARG A 114 2.53 -14.07 4.75
C ARG A 114 3.70 -13.71 5.66
N VAL A 115 3.54 -13.92 6.95
CA VAL A 115 4.58 -13.71 7.97
C VAL A 115 5.16 -15.06 8.34
N ASP A 116 6.47 -15.20 8.23
CA ASP A 116 7.20 -16.45 8.44
C ASP A 116 7.72 -16.52 9.88
N ARG A 117 7.40 -17.61 10.58
CA ARG A 117 7.75 -17.81 12.00
C ARG A 117 9.25 -17.90 12.21
N GLN A 118 9.97 -18.61 11.33
CA GLN A 118 11.40 -18.78 11.48
C GLN A 118 12.14 -17.47 11.24
N LEU A 119 11.72 -16.71 10.22
CA LEU A 119 12.29 -15.38 9.96
C LEU A 119 12.02 -14.42 11.13
N CYS A 120 10.83 -14.47 11.72
CA CYS A 120 10.53 -13.68 12.92
C CYS A 120 11.41 -14.07 14.09
N LYS A 121 11.59 -15.36 14.39
CA LYS A 121 12.49 -15.80 15.46
C LYS A 121 13.94 -15.30 15.31
N GLU A 122 14.42 -15.22 14.07
CA GLU A 122 15.79 -14.81 13.76
C GLU A 122 15.99 -13.30 13.73
N ARG A 123 14.97 -12.52 13.36
CA ARG A 123 15.12 -11.14 12.90
C ARG A 123 14.21 -10.15 13.60
N ASP A 124 13.10 -10.63 14.16
CA ASP A 124 12.10 -9.77 14.77
C ASP A 124 12.49 -9.40 16.21
N THR A 125 12.40 -8.12 16.53
CA THR A 125 12.64 -7.55 17.86
C THR A 125 11.36 -7.12 18.57
N CYS A 126 10.19 -7.33 17.94
CA CYS A 126 8.89 -6.81 18.39
C CYS A 126 7.85 -7.90 18.63
N ASN A 127 8.24 -9.19 18.57
CA ASN A 127 7.37 -10.35 18.73
C ASN A 127 6.14 -10.32 17.78
N ILE A 128 6.33 -9.86 16.54
CA ILE A 128 5.25 -9.66 15.57
C ILE A 128 4.46 -10.94 15.34
N TYR A 129 5.16 -12.08 15.21
CA TYR A 129 4.52 -13.37 14.95
C TYR A 129 3.54 -13.76 16.06
N ASP A 130 3.98 -13.75 17.31
CA ASP A 130 3.16 -14.16 18.45
C ASP A 130 2.02 -13.16 18.69
N ARG A 131 2.26 -11.87 18.53
CA ARG A 131 1.22 -10.83 18.62
C ARG A 131 0.12 -11.02 17.57
N LEU A 132 0.49 -11.32 16.32
CA LEU A 132 -0.49 -11.63 15.28
C LEU A 132 -1.24 -12.93 15.56
N LEU A 133 -0.56 -13.96 16.11
CA LEU A 133 -1.18 -15.23 16.48
C LEU A 133 -2.23 -15.04 17.59
N ASP A 134 -1.97 -14.11 18.51
CA ASP A 134 -2.89 -13.73 19.59
C ASP A 134 -4.04 -12.81 19.09
N GLY A 135 -4.06 -12.48 17.80
CA GLY A 135 -5.09 -11.67 17.17
C GLY A 135 -4.90 -10.16 17.35
N GLU A 136 -3.71 -9.69 17.72
CA GLU A 136 -3.43 -8.27 17.86
C GLU A 136 -3.44 -7.58 16.50
N LEU A 137 -4.10 -6.41 16.43
CA LEU A 137 -4.07 -5.53 15.26
C LEU A 137 -2.82 -4.67 15.30
N ILE A 138 -1.81 -5.07 14.55
CA ILE A 138 -0.54 -4.36 14.50
C ILE A 138 -0.58 -3.34 13.36
N PRO A 139 -0.37 -2.03 13.65
CA PRO A 139 -0.31 -1.01 12.61
C PRO A 139 0.82 -1.26 11.62
N THR A 140 0.60 -0.82 10.38
CA THR A 140 1.61 -0.95 9.33
C THR A 140 1.81 0.36 8.59
N SER A 141 3.01 0.54 8.05
CA SER A 141 3.40 1.69 7.26
C SER A 141 4.12 1.26 6.00
N ILE A 142 3.79 1.88 4.90
CA ILE A 142 4.33 1.54 3.58
C ILE A 142 5.51 2.42 3.20
N GLY A 143 6.41 1.87 2.38
CA GLY A 143 7.45 2.62 1.69
C GLY A 143 7.37 2.45 0.18
N CYS A 144 7.45 3.55 -0.55
CA CYS A 144 7.49 3.52 -2.00
C CYS A 144 8.57 4.45 -2.55
N ARG A 145 8.95 4.20 -3.81
CA ARG A 145 9.70 5.14 -4.64
C ARG A 145 8.75 5.66 -5.71
N VAL A 146 8.88 6.93 -6.06
CA VAL A 146 8.09 7.58 -7.09
C VAL A 146 8.98 8.09 -8.21
N SER A 147 8.47 8.22 -9.43
CA SER A 147 9.24 8.86 -10.49
C SER A 147 9.46 10.34 -10.20
N HIS A 148 8.49 10.99 -9.62
CA HIS A 148 8.53 12.34 -9.08
C HIS A 148 7.28 12.61 -8.24
N ASP A 149 7.35 13.60 -7.36
CA ASP A 149 6.21 14.19 -6.70
C ASP A 149 5.71 15.40 -7.49
N SER A 150 4.41 15.61 -7.56
CA SER A 150 3.82 16.82 -8.12
C SER A 150 3.08 17.62 -7.04
N CYS A 151 3.30 18.92 -6.97
CA CYS A 151 2.60 19.77 -6.02
C CYS A 151 1.14 19.97 -6.46
N SER A 152 0.17 19.77 -5.54
CA SER A 152 -1.26 19.95 -5.81
C SER A 152 -1.64 21.42 -6.15
N VAL A 153 -0.80 22.39 -5.81
CA VAL A 153 -1.10 23.83 -5.97
C VAL A 153 -0.46 24.40 -7.26
N CYS A 154 0.84 24.20 -7.44
CA CYS A 154 1.57 24.80 -8.57
C CYS A 154 2.04 23.79 -9.61
N HIS A 155 1.74 22.51 -9.42
CA HIS A 155 2.13 21.40 -10.31
C HIS A 155 3.65 21.27 -10.53
N ASN A 156 4.46 21.86 -9.65
CA ASN A 156 5.92 21.66 -9.66
C ASN A 156 6.23 20.18 -9.54
N LYS A 157 7.04 19.66 -10.44
CA LYS A 157 7.50 18.27 -10.44
C LYS A 157 8.87 18.20 -9.80
N ALA A 158 9.01 17.36 -8.76
CA ALA A 158 10.25 17.22 -7.98
C ALA A 158 10.64 15.74 -7.88
N LYS A 159 11.85 15.40 -8.24
CA LYS A 159 12.42 14.05 -8.12
C LYS A 159 13.06 13.82 -6.75
N ASN A 160 13.32 14.88 -6.03
CA ASN A 160 13.94 14.84 -4.70
C ASN A 160 13.57 16.10 -3.90
N LYS A 161 13.86 16.10 -2.61
CA LYS A 161 13.48 17.16 -1.68
C LYS A 161 14.06 18.54 -2.01
N THR A 162 15.20 18.63 -2.72
CA THR A 162 15.83 19.93 -3.06
C THR A 162 15.01 20.66 -4.13
N GLU A 163 14.29 19.93 -4.97
CA GLU A 163 13.45 20.44 -6.05
C GLU A 163 12.04 20.83 -5.60
N TYR A 164 11.66 20.56 -4.35
CA TYR A 164 10.35 20.93 -3.85
C TYR A 164 10.13 22.44 -3.91
N CYS A 165 8.95 22.85 -4.36
CA CYS A 165 8.49 24.23 -4.33
C CYS A 165 8.21 24.71 -2.90
N ASP A 166 8.02 26.01 -2.72
CA ASP A 166 7.72 26.60 -1.42
C ASP A 166 6.40 26.09 -0.82
N HIS A 167 5.41 25.72 -1.63
CA HIS A 167 4.17 25.11 -1.14
C HIS A 167 4.49 23.84 -0.35
N ILE A 168 5.24 22.91 -0.96
CA ILE A 168 5.60 21.63 -0.31
C ILE A 168 6.53 21.87 0.89
N LYS A 169 7.55 22.73 0.75
CA LYS A 169 8.53 22.99 1.82
C LYS A 169 7.92 23.64 3.07
N ASN A 170 6.98 24.58 2.88
CA ASN A 170 6.54 25.46 3.95
C ASN A 170 5.07 25.30 4.35
N SER A 171 4.26 24.63 3.51
CA SER A 171 2.81 24.61 3.68
C SER A 171 2.19 23.22 3.48
N LEU A 172 2.99 22.15 3.45
CA LEU A 172 2.48 20.79 3.25
C LEU A 172 1.37 20.48 4.27
N GLY A 173 0.25 19.95 3.78
CA GLY A 173 -0.94 19.63 4.57
C GLY A 173 -1.85 20.82 4.90
N LYS A 174 -1.43 22.06 4.68
CA LYS A 174 -2.25 23.26 4.93
C LYS A 174 -3.20 23.55 3.76
N ILE A 175 -4.31 24.19 4.06
CA ILE A 175 -5.25 24.69 3.04
C ILE A 175 -4.84 26.12 2.68
N MET A 176 -4.63 26.35 1.39
CA MET A 176 -4.29 27.67 0.85
C MET A 176 -5.53 28.59 0.81
N PRO A 177 -5.38 29.94 0.68
CA PRO A 177 -6.52 30.85 0.62
C PRO A 177 -7.51 30.56 -0.52
N ASN A 178 -7.08 29.89 -1.58
CA ASN A 178 -7.93 29.44 -2.68
C ASN A 178 -8.67 28.09 -2.39
N GLY A 179 -8.59 27.57 -1.15
CA GLY A 179 -9.25 26.34 -0.74
C GLY A 179 -8.50 25.05 -1.13
N ILE A 180 -7.36 25.12 -1.81
CA ILE A 180 -6.59 23.93 -2.20
C ILE A 180 -5.70 23.47 -1.03
N LYS A 181 -5.83 22.21 -0.61
CA LYS A 181 -4.90 21.59 0.33
C LYS A 181 -3.57 21.30 -0.37
N VAL A 182 -2.46 21.68 0.26
CA VAL A 182 -1.10 21.39 -0.26
C VAL A 182 -0.77 19.92 -0.01
N MET A 183 -0.59 19.16 -1.10
CA MET A 183 -0.32 17.72 -1.07
C MET A 183 0.80 17.37 -2.05
N MET A 184 1.50 16.28 -1.78
CA MET A 184 2.41 15.62 -2.71
C MET A 184 1.63 14.56 -3.49
N ILE A 185 1.50 14.75 -4.80
CA ILE A 185 0.88 13.79 -5.71
C ILE A 185 1.96 12.84 -6.18
N ASN A 186 1.91 11.60 -5.72
CA ASN A 186 2.89 10.56 -5.99
C ASN A 186 2.68 9.96 -7.38
N VAL A 187 3.66 10.10 -8.28
CA VAL A 187 3.56 9.64 -9.67
C VAL A 187 4.38 8.38 -9.89
N LYS A 188 3.74 7.34 -10.42
CA LYS A 188 4.29 6.00 -10.66
C LYS A 188 4.93 5.39 -9.40
N PRO A 189 4.16 5.17 -8.33
CA PRO A 189 4.69 4.60 -7.09
C PRO A 189 5.11 3.14 -7.29
N VAL A 190 6.29 2.80 -6.82
CA VAL A 190 6.82 1.43 -6.74
C VAL A 190 7.00 1.09 -5.27
N PHE A 191 6.13 0.25 -4.74
CA PHE A 191 6.15 -0.15 -3.35
C PHE A 191 7.21 -1.22 -3.11
N PHE A 192 8.03 -1.05 -2.08
CA PHE A 192 9.11 -1.98 -1.74
C PHE A 192 9.13 -2.39 -0.26
N ASP A 193 8.28 -1.77 0.55
CA ASP A 193 8.25 -1.95 2.00
C ASP A 193 6.80 -1.87 2.51
N ASP A 194 6.47 -2.78 3.41
CA ASP A 194 5.27 -2.73 4.22
C ASP A 194 5.65 -3.17 5.65
N SER A 195 5.98 -2.21 6.48
CA SER A 195 6.56 -2.44 7.80
C SER A 195 5.51 -2.46 8.90
N PHE A 196 5.68 -3.37 9.84
CA PHE A 196 5.00 -3.32 11.14
C PHE A 196 5.60 -2.17 11.96
N VAL A 197 4.75 -1.32 12.51
CA VAL A 197 5.15 -0.13 13.26
C VAL A 197 4.36 -0.01 14.57
N THR A 198 4.89 0.70 15.55
CA THR A 198 4.18 1.00 16.80
C THR A 198 3.24 2.19 16.66
N ASN A 199 3.64 3.18 15.83
CA ASN A 199 2.82 4.34 15.48
C ASN A 199 2.85 4.49 13.96
N PRO A 200 1.71 4.36 13.27
CA PRO A 200 1.62 4.48 11.81
C PRO A 200 1.74 5.92 11.33
#